data_fdcfffed341f26a584d45874dc30af4d
#
_entry.id   fdcfffed341f26a584d45874dc30af4d
#
_cell.length_a   1.000
_cell.length_b   1.000
_cell.length_c   1.000
_cell.angle_alpha   90.00
_cell.angle_beta   90.00
_cell.angle_gamma   90.00
#
_symmetry.space_group_name_H-M   'P 1'
#
loop_
_entity.id
_entity.type
_entity.pdbx_description
1 polymer ?
#
loop_
_entity_poly.entity_id
_entity_poly.type
_entity_poly.pdbx_seq_one_letter_code
_entity_poly.pdbx_strand_id
1 'polypeptide(L)'
;AAKCPKLVSPAMNTGMLENPITQDNLKTLEHYGFAVIPSESGLLACKDVGSGRLPREDVLIEYILHTIARPKDLAGVRIAVTAGPTQEPLDPVRYLTNHSTGKMGYAVARAAAMRGADVTLIHGETALPPVKFTTDVPVTSARQMYEAVTSRFDATDVLIMAAAVADYRPATVAADKVKKHDGEMSIALERTEDILAWVGAHKPEKLFVCGFSMETRDLIENSTAKLKKKNMDMIVANNLKVPGAGFGVDTNVVTIITGQGITELPLQSKDGVAGHIADAIANK
;
A
#
# COMPACT_ATOMS: atom_id res chain seq x y z
N ALA A 1 -5.99 -36.42 13.21
CA ALA A 1 -5.07 -35.77 12.31
C ALA A 1 -5.80 -34.65 11.55
N ALA A 2 -5.58 -33.41 11.97
CA ALA A 2 -6.19 -32.24 11.31
C ALA A 2 -5.61 -32.06 9.91
N LYS A 3 -6.49 -31.94 8.92
CA LYS A 3 -6.14 -31.66 7.50
C LYS A 3 -6.23 -30.16 7.15
N CYS A 4 -6.72 -29.34 8.10
CA CYS A 4 -6.83 -27.89 7.93
C CYS A 4 -5.48 -27.20 8.12
N PRO A 5 -5.33 -25.95 7.68
CA PRO A 5 -4.20 -25.11 8.05
C PRO A 5 -4.03 -25.03 9.57
N LYS A 6 -2.81 -25.00 10.02
CA LYS A 6 -2.47 -25.00 11.45
C LYS A 6 -1.69 -23.74 11.78
N LEU A 7 -2.17 -22.99 12.79
CA LEU A 7 -1.50 -21.82 13.32
C LEU A 7 -1.08 -22.09 14.76
N VAL A 8 0.10 -21.63 15.13
CA VAL A 8 0.64 -21.72 16.49
C VAL A 8 0.98 -20.31 16.95
N SER A 9 0.45 -19.92 18.09
CA SER A 9 0.78 -18.66 18.76
C SER A 9 1.50 -18.96 20.07
N PRO A 10 2.85 -18.96 20.10
CA PRO A 10 3.60 -19.23 21.31
C PRO A 10 3.41 -18.11 22.34
N ALA A 11 3.12 -18.48 23.59
CA ALA A 11 3.05 -17.56 24.71
C ALA A 11 3.75 -18.19 25.92
N MET A 12 4.82 -17.55 26.40
CA MET A 12 5.66 -18.08 27.47
C MET A 12 6.54 -16.99 28.09
N ASN A 13 7.26 -17.30 29.16
CA ASN A 13 8.30 -16.40 29.69
C ASN A 13 9.39 -16.13 28.66
N THR A 14 9.99 -14.94 28.70
CA THR A 14 11.03 -14.52 27.76
C THR A 14 12.20 -15.49 27.68
N GLY A 15 12.73 -15.94 28.82
CA GLY A 15 13.82 -16.90 28.84
C GLY A 15 13.45 -18.27 28.26
N MET A 16 12.18 -18.69 28.35
CA MET A 16 11.68 -19.88 27.67
C MET A 16 11.58 -19.67 26.16
N LEU A 17 11.10 -18.51 25.73
CA LEU A 17 10.98 -18.20 24.31
C LEU A 17 12.35 -18.10 23.63
N GLU A 18 13.31 -17.45 24.28
CA GLU A 18 14.65 -17.23 23.75
C GLU A 18 15.55 -18.48 23.83
N ASN A 19 15.09 -19.54 24.54
CA ASN A 19 15.82 -20.78 24.61
C ASN A 19 16.03 -21.38 23.22
N PRO A 20 17.27 -21.75 22.85
CA PRO A 20 17.59 -22.31 21.53
C PRO A 20 16.71 -23.51 21.14
N ILE A 21 16.39 -24.37 22.07
CA ILE A 21 15.53 -25.57 21.84
C ILE A 21 14.11 -25.11 21.45
N THR A 22 13.58 -24.07 22.11
CA THR A 22 12.26 -23.52 21.77
C THR A 22 12.28 -22.91 20.37
N GLN A 23 13.31 -22.13 20.04
CA GLN A 23 13.47 -21.54 18.71
C GLN A 23 13.60 -22.59 17.61
N ASP A 24 14.34 -23.68 17.85
CA ASP A 24 14.46 -24.77 16.88
C ASP A 24 13.14 -25.55 16.74
N ASN A 25 12.38 -25.73 17.81
CA ASN A 25 11.05 -26.32 17.75
C ASN A 25 10.07 -25.46 16.93
N LEU A 26 10.10 -24.14 17.08
CA LEU A 26 9.28 -23.22 16.28
C LEU A 26 9.64 -23.31 14.79
N LYS A 27 10.94 -23.28 14.43
CA LYS A 27 11.40 -23.50 13.06
C LYS A 27 10.99 -24.86 12.51
N THR A 28 11.01 -25.89 13.34
CA THR A 28 10.55 -27.24 12.97
C THR A 28 9.06 -27.24 12.64
N LEU A 29 8.24 -26.54 13.42
CA LEU A 29 6.82 -26.38 13.11
C LEU A 29 6.59 -25.67 11.78
N GLU A 30 7.32 -24.58 11.51
CA GLU A 30 7.27 -23.85 10.22
C GLU A 30 7.68 -24.76 9.04
N HIS A 31 8.75 -25.54 9.22
CA HIS A 31 9.21 -26.51 8.21
C HIS A 31 8.11 -27.54 7.85
N TYR A 32 7.31 -27.95 8.83
CA TYR A 32 6.18 -28.87 8.64
C TYR A 32 4.85 -28.18 8.29
N GLY A 33 4.89 -26.90 7.88
CA GLY A 33 3.75 -26.17 7.34
C GLY A 33 2.79 -25.59 8.38
N PHE A 34 3.25 -25.40 9.62
CA PHE A 34 2.51 -24.60 10.59
C PHE A 34 2.84 -23.11 10.37
N ALA A 35 1.83 -22.24 10.46
CA ALA A 35 2.07 -20.81 10.54
C ALA A 35 2.34 -20.43 12.00
N VAL A 36 3.53 -19.92 12.28
CA VAL A 36 3.89 -19.45 13.63
C VAL A 36 3.57 -17.95 13.71
N ILE A 37 2.67 -17.60 14.63
CA ILE A 37 2.31 -16.21 14.92
C ILE A 37 3.31 -15.68 15.95
N PRO A 38 4.14 -14.66 15.64
CA PRO A 38 5.10 -14.12 16.58
C PRO A 38 4.44 -13.60 17.85
N SER A 39 5.04 -13.88 19.01
CA SER A 39 4.59 -13.30 20.27
C SER A 39 4.88 -11.79 20.32
N GLU A 40 4.06 -11.06 21.07
CA GLU A 40 4.30 -9.64 21.36
C GLU A 40 5.19 -9.45 22.58
N SER A 41 5.73 -8.23 22.71
CA SER A 41 6.42 -7.78 23.92
C SER A 41 5.45 -7.04 24.83
N GLY A 42 5.62 -7.21 26.15
CA GLY A 42 4.78 -6.54 27.15
C GLY A 42 4.87 -7.20 28.52
N LEU A 43 3.93 -6.87 29.39
CA LEU A 43 3.81 -7.49 30.72
C LEU A 43 3.37 -8.95 30.57
N LEU A 44 4.18 -9.87 31.11
CA LEU A 44 3.95 -11.31 31.10
C LEU A 44 3.21 -11.76 32.37
N ALA A 45 2.65 -12.98 32.34
CA ALA A 45 1.96 -13.56 33.50
C ALA A 45 2.88 -13.68 34.72
N CYS A 46 4.18 -13.85 34.55
CA CYS A 46 5.18 -13.84 35.61
C CYS A 46 5.52 -12.45 36.16
N LYS A 47 4.86 -11.38 35.69
CA LYS A 47 5.06 -9.97 36.03
C LYS A 47 6.36 -9.35 35.50
N ASP A 48 7.13 -10.06 34.70
CA ASP A 48 8.24 -9.51 33.94
C ASP A 48 7.73 -8.76 32.71
N VAL A 49 8.56 -7.85 32.17
CA VAL A 49 8.31 -7.17 30.90
C VAL A 49 9.29 -7.70 29.86
N GLY A 50 8.77 -8.28 28.77
CA GLY A 50 9.64 -8.86 27.74
C GLY A 50 8.83 -9.48 26.60
N SER A 51 9.53 -10.18 25.71
CA SER A 51 8.95 -11.00 24.64
C SER A 51 8.28 -12.25 25.19
N GLY A 52 7.27 -12.78 24.50
CA GLY A 52 6.56 -14.00 24.87
C GLY A 52 5.12 -13.80 25.32
N ARG A 53 4.60 -12.57 25.20
CA ARG A 53 3.18 -12.28 25.42
C ARG A 53 2.35 -12.80 24.25
N LEU A 54 1.18 -13.38 24.55
CA LEU A 54 0.19 -13.71 23.52
C LEU A 54 -0.22 -12.42 22.78
N PRO A 55 -0.19 -12.42 21.44
CA PRO A 55 -0.66 -11.28 20.66
C PRO A 55 -2.11 -10.93 20.97
N ARG A 56 -2.45 -9.66 20.77
CA ARG A 56 -3.83 -9.19 20.92
C ARG A 56 -4.76 -9.92 19.95
N GLU A 57 -6.04 -9.96 20.30
CA GLU A 57 -7.07 -10.67 19.53
C GLU A 57 -7.15 -10.21 18.08
N ASP A 58 -7.05 -8.89 17.84
CA ASP A 58 -7.07 -8.32 16.49
C ASP A 58 -5.91 -8.84 15.63
N VAL A 59 -4.73 -9.01 16.21
CA VAL A 59 -3.55 -9.58 15.55
C VAL A 59 -3.78 -11.07 15.22
N LEU A 60 -4.28 -11.84 16.17
CA LEU A 60 -4.58 -13.26 15.96
C LEU A 60 -5.62 -13.45 14.85
N ILE A 61 -6.69 -12.64 14.85
CA ILE A 61 -7.72 -12.65 13.79
C ILE A 61 -7.10 -12.34 12.43
N GLU A 62 -6.20 -11.38 12.33
CA GLU A 62 -5.53 -11.07 11.06
C GLU A 62 -4.72 -12.25 10.52
N TYR A 63 -3.97 -12.96 11.37
CA TYR A 63 -3.24 -14.18 10.96
C TYR A 63 -4.18 -15.30 10.52
N ILE A 64 -5.29 -15.49 11.24
CA ILE A 64 -6.32 -16.47 10.87
C ILE A 64 -6.91 -16.12 9.49
N LEU A 65 -7.35 -14.87 9.32
CA LEU A 65 -7.93 -14.41 8.05
C LEU A 65 -6.90 -14.47 6.90
N HIS A 66 -5.65 -14.07 7.16
CA HIS A 66 -4.59 -14.25 6.18
C HIS A 66 -4.48 -15.71 5.73
N THR A 67 -4.65 -16.65 6.63
CA THR A 67 -4.51 -18.09 6.31
C THR A 67 -5.71 -18.66 5.54
N ILE A 68 -6.96 -18.23 5.86
CA ILE A 68 -8.17 -18.92 5.39
C ILE A 68 -9.13 -18.08 4.54
N ALA A 69 -9.05 -16.73 4.60
CA ALA A 69 -10.12 -15.89 4.05
C ALA A 69 -10.17 -15.86 2.51
N ARG A 70 -9.06 -16.11 1.84
CA ARG A 70 -8.96 -16.03 0.37
C ARG A 70 -8.05 -17.13 -0.18
N PRO A 71 -8.30 -17.62 -1.42
CA PRO A 71 -7.32 -18.41 -2.15
C PRO A 71 -5.98 -17.68 -2.25
N LYS A 72 -4.87 -18.43 -2.28
CA LYS A 72 -3.52 -17.86 -2.45
C LYS A 72 -3.12 -17.83 -3.93
N ASP A 73 -3.98 -17.30 -4.75
CA ASP A 73 -3.87 -17.23 -6.21
C ASP A 73 -2.89 -16.15 -6.70
N LEU A 74 -2.41 -15.30 -5.80
CA LEU A 74 -1.30 -14.37 -6.06
C LEU A 74 0.01 -14.83 -5.42
N ALA A 75 0.11 -16.08 -4.95
CA ALA A 75 1.34 -16.61 -4.37
C ALA A 75 2.51 -16.55 -5.39
N GLY A 76 3.65 -16.02 -4.94
CA GLY A 76 4.83 -15.84 -5.80
C GLY A 76 4.80 -14.60 -6.71
N VAL A 77 3.72 -13.82 -6.70
CA VAL A 77 3.63 -12.54 -7.43
C VAL A 77 4.16 -11.41 -6.55
N ARG A 78 5.15 -10.67 -7.05
CA ARG A 78 5.75 -9.52 -6.38
C ARG A 78 5.01 -8.25 -6.78
N ILE A 79 4.34 -7.63 -5.83
CA ILE A 79 3.47 -6.47 -6.05
C ILE A 79 4.02 -5.26 -5.30
N ALA A 80 4.34 -4.19 -6.01
CA ALA A 80 4.62 -2.89 -5.40
C ALA A 80 3.37 -2.00 -5.45
N VAL A 81 2.96 -1.46 -4.31
CA VAL A 81 1.81 -0.56 -4.19
C VAL A 81 2.29 0.78 -3.65
N THR A 82 2.00 1.87 -4.35
CA THR A 82 2.21 3.21 -3.80
C THR A 82 0.94 3.73 -3.13
N ALA A 83 1.07 4.43 -2.00
CA ALA A 83 -0.08 4.92 -1.23
C ALA A 83 0.19 6.26 -0.53
N GLY A 84 -0.86 6.94 -0.12
CA GLY A 84 -0.76 8.20 0.62
C GLY A 84 -0.34 9.39 -0.23
N PRO A 85 -0.26 10.58 0.38
CA PRO A 85 0.22 11.79 -0.28
C PRO A 85 1.74 11.92 -0.15
N THR A 86 2.37 12.59 -1.09
CA THR A 86 3.71 13.13 -0.88
C THR A 86 3.63 14.52 -0.24
N GLN A 87 4.68 14.90 0.46
CA GLN A 87 4.84 16.19 1.11
C GLN A 87 6.09 16.88 0.57
N GLU A 88 5.88 18.04 -0.05
CA GLU A 88 6.97 18.78 -0.68
C GLU A 88 7.33 19.98 0.22
N PRO A 89 8.50 19.96 0.88
CA PRO A 89 8.84 20.94 1.89
C PRO A 89 8.98 22.35 1.31
N LEU A 90 8.39 23.34 1.98
CA LEU A 90 8.60 24.75 1.75
C LEU A 90 9.70 25.31 2.66
N ASP A 91 9.65 24.87 3.92
CA ASP A 91 10.61 25.18 4.97
C ASP A 91 10.56 24.05 6.03
N PRO A 92 11.34 24.07 7.12
CA PRO A 92 11.33 23.00 8.14
C PRO A 92 9.97 22.79 8.85
N VAL A 93 8.98 23.66 8.62
CA VAL A 93 7.69 23.64 9.33
C VAL A 93 6.51 23.40 8.40
N ARG A 94 6.61 23.79 7.11
CA ARG A 94 5.49 23.78 6.15
C ARG A 94 5.85 23.04 4.90
N TYR A 95 4.83 22.39 4.31
CA TYR A 95 4.95 21.65 3.06
C TYR A 95 3.67 21.78 2.22
N LEU A 96 3.79 21.51 0.94
CA LEU A 96 2.68 21.32 0.02
C LEU A 96 2.33 19.82 -0.03
N THR A 97 1.04 19.49 -0.03
CA THR A 97 0.59 18.11 -0.08
C THR A 97 -0.80 17.99 -0.71
N ASN A 98 -1.20 16.78 -1.03
CA ASN A 98 -2.53 16.42 -1.50
C ASN A 98 -3.42 15.93 -0.34
N HIS A 99 -4.75 16.02 -0.50
CA HIS A 99 -5.72 15.57 0.53
C HIS A 99 -5.85 14.05 0.68
N SER A 100 -4.97 13.26 0.06
CA SER A 100 -5.02 11.79 0.16
C SER A 100 -4.79 11.30 1.58
N THR A 101 -5.56 10.31 2.00
CA THR A 101 -5.40 9.63 3.29
C THR A 101 -4.66 8.30 3.18
N GLY A 102 -4.36 7.83 1.96
CA GLY A 102 -3.72 6.53 1.72
C GLY A 102 -4.65 5.31 1.78
N LYS A 103 -5.89 5.45 2.27
CA LYS A 103 -6.83 4.33 2.52
C LYS A 103 -6.97 3.36 1.33
N MET A 104 -7.03 3.87 0.09
CA MET A 104 -7.22 3.00 -1.08
C MET A 104 -5.98 2.13 -1.36
N GLY A 105 -4.78 2.70 -1.36
CA GLY A 105 -3.54 1.95 -1.55
C GLY A 105 -3.29 0.93 -0.44
N TYR A 106 -3.61 1.29 0.81
CA TYR A 106 -3.54 0.36 1.96
C TYR A 106 -4.52 -0.81 1.81
N ALA A 107 -5.76 -0.55 1.36
CA ALA A 107 -6.74 -1.60 1.09
C ALA A 107 -6.27 -2.54 -0.02
N VAL A 108 -5.68 -2.00 -1.11
CA VAL A 108 -5.12 -2.80 -2.21
C VAL A 108 -3.93 -3.65 -1.74
N ALA A 109 -3.01 -3.07 -0.97
CA ALA A 109 -1.88 -3.80 -0.41
C ALA A 109 -2.34 -4.96 0.49
N ARG A 110 -3.33 -4.70 1.36
CA ARG A 110 -3.95 -5.73 2.22
C ARG A 110 -4.62 -6.83 1.39
N ALA A 111 -5.42 -6.46 0.38
CA ALA A 111 -6.12 -7.44 -0.46
C ALA A 111 -5.13 -8.36 -1.20
N ALA A 112 -4.04 -7.80 -1.73
CA ALA A 112 -3.00 -8.56 -2.40
C ALA A 112 -2.24 -9.49 -1.42
N ALA A 113 -1.86 -9.00 -0.24
CA ALA A 113 -1.20 -9.79 0.79
C ALA A 113 -2.10 -10.95 1.28
N MET A 114 -3.40 -10.71 1.50
CA MET A 114 -4.36 -11.75 1.88
C MET A 114 -4.50 -12.84 0.82
N ARG A 115 -4.16 -12.58 -0.43
CA ARG A 115 -4.12 -13.54 -1.55
C ARG A 115 -2.72 -14.16 -1.75
N GLY A 116 -1.77 -13.90 -0.85
CA GLY A 116 -0.46 -14.54 -0.84
C GLY A 116 0.61 -13.87 -1.69
N ALA A 117 0.37 -12.66 -2.21
CA ALA A 117 1.38 -11.90 -2.91
C ALA A 117 2.52 -11.45 -1.97
N ASP A 118 3.72 -11.32 -2.52
CA ASP A 118 4.82 -10.61 -1.87
C ASP A 118 4.66 -9.11 -2.14
N VAL A 119 4.15 -8.39 -1.12
CA VAL A 119 3.73 -7.00 -1.27
C VAL A 119 4.74 -6.04 -0.64
N THR A 120 5.20 -5.08 -1.43
CA THR A 120 5.92 -3.89 -0.95
C THR A 120 4.98 -2.69 -0.98
N LEU A 121 4.71 -2.09 0.19
CA LEU A 121 3.91 -0.89 0.33
C LEU A 121 4.82 0.32 0.45
N ILE A 122 4.89 1.14 -0.61
CA ILE A 122 5.64 2.40 -0.66
C ILE A 122 4.66 3.53 -0.35
N HIS A 123 4.80 4.19 0.78
CA HIS A 123 3.77 5.14 1.19
C HIS A 123 4.32 6.46 1.73
N GLY A 124 3.60 7.55 1.41
CA GLY A 124 3.74 8.83 2.08
C GLY A 124 3.24 8.76 3.52
N GLU A 125 3.39 9.84 4.26
CA GLU A 125 2.94 9.90 5.64
C GLU A 125 1.42 9.78 5.76
N THR A 126 0.95 8.84 6.56
CA THR A 126 -0.47 8.59 6.83
C THR A 126 -0.69 8.28 8.30
N ALA A 127 -1.92 8.50 8.78
CA ALA A 127 -2.33 8.10 10.13
C ALA A 127 -2.84 6.64 10.19
N LEU A 128 -2.69 5.87 9.10
CA LEU A 128 -3.16 4.49 9.04
C LEU A 128 -2.17 3.55 9.75
N PRO A 129 -2.67 2.50 10.40
CA PRO A 129 -1.80 1.48 10.96
C PRO A 129 -1.06 0.72 9.83
N PRO A 130 0.14 0.19 10.10
CA PRO A 130 0.88 -0.64 9.14
C PRO A 130 0.03 -1.79 8.60
N VAL A 131 0.18 -2.12 7.33
CA VAL A 131 -0.46 -3.30 6.72
C VAL A 131 0.38 -4.53 7.04
N LYS A 132 -0.21 -5.52 7.70
CA LYS A 132 0.50 -6.76 7.99
C LYS A 132 0.78 -7.57 6.73
N PHE A 133 1.80 -8.41 6.79
CA PHE A 133 2.25 -9.26 5.67
C PHE A 133 2.73 -8.47 4.45
N THR A 134 3.21 -7.25 4.66
CA THR A 134 3.82 -6.42 3.61
C THR A 134 5.20 -5.92 4.06
N THR A 135 6.05 -5.65 3.08
CA THR A 135 7.28 -4.89 3.31
C THR A 135 6.94 -3.41 3.26
N ASP A 136 7.16 -2.70 4.37
CA ASP A 136 6.83 -1.29 4.53
C ASP A 136 8.00 -0.40 4.09
N VAL A 137 7.72 0.57 3.22
CA VAL A 137 8.72 1.52 2.68
C VAL A 137 8.18 2.94 2.80
N PRO A 138 8.41 3.61 3.93
CA PRO A 138 7.98 4.99 4.11
C PRO A 138 8.81 5.95 3.27
N VAL A 139 8.13 6.92 2.66
CA VAL A 139 8.72 8.02 1.89
C VAL A 139 8.02 9.33 2.26
N THR A 140 8.68 10.46 2.02
CA THR A 140 8.09 11.77 2.28
C THR A 140 7.77 12.51 0.99
N SER A 141 8.72 12.63 0.08
CA SER A 141 8.58 13.45 -1.12
C SER A 141 8.30 12.64 -2.39
N ALA A 142 7.85 13.32 -3.44
CA ALA A 142 7.70 12.74 -4.78
C ALA A 142 9.01 12.13 -5.28
N ARG A 143 10.14 12.79 -5.02
CA ARG A 143 11.46 12.28 -5.38
C ARG A 143 11.80 10.97 -4.68
N GLN A 144 11.57 10.89 -3.37
CA GLN A 144 11.81 9.64 -2.63
C GLN A 144 10.89 8.52 -3.12
N MET A 145 9.63 8.82 -3.45
CA MET A 145 8.71 7.84 -4.02
C MET A 145 9.19 7.37 -5.41
N TYR A 146 9.67 8.29 -6.25
CA TYR A 146 10.27 7.95 -7.54
C TYR A 146 11.47 7.01 -7.37
N GLU A 147 12.40 7.33 -6.47
CA GLU A 147 13.58 6.50 -6.17
C GLU A 147 13.20 5.13 -5.60
N ALA A 148 12.20 5.09 -4.71
CA ALA A 148 11.71 3.85 -4.13
C ALA A 148 11.05 2.92 -5.17
N VAL A 149 10.31 3.46 -6.13
CA VAL A 149 9.68 2.71 -7.23
C VAL A 149 10.75 2.23 -8.22
N THR A 150 11.62 3.13 -8.68
CA THR A 150 12.60 2.81 -9.72
C THR A 150 13.66 1.81 -9.26
N SER A 151 14.09 1.88 -7.99
CA SER A 151 15.05 0.93 -7.42
C SER A 151 14.50 -0.50 -7.28
N ARG A 152 13.20 -0.69 -7.32
CA ARG A 152 12.51 -2.00 -7.20
C ARG A 152 11.89 -2.49 -8.50
N PHE A 153 11.99 -1.68 -9.55
CA PHE A 153 11.30 -1.88 -10.81
C PHE A 153 11.53 -3.27 -11.41
N ASP A 154 12.77 -3.70 -11.53
CA ASP A 154 13.15 -5.00 -12.12
C ASP A 154 12.70 -6.20 -11.28
N ALA A 155 12.51 -6.01 -9.99
CA ALA A 155 12.06 -7.02 -9.04
C ALA A 155 10.53 -7.05 -8.87
N THR A 156 9.77 -6.26 -9.64
CA THR A 156 8.31 -6.11 -9.51
C THR A 156 7.60 -6.78 -10.69
N ASP A 157 6.56 -7.56 -10.40
CA ASP A 157 5.70 -8.19 -11.42
C ASP A 157 4.42 -7.39 -11.65
N VAL A 158 3.96 -6.67 -10.62
CA VAL A 158 2.78 -5.79 -10.66
C VAL A 158 3.09 -4.49 -9.92
N LEU A 159 2.89 -3.35 -10.57
CA LEU A 159 3.01 -2.04 -9.96
C LEU A 159 1.65 -1.34 -9.90
N ILE A 160 1.22 -0.95 -8.70
CA ILE A 160 -0.05 -0.27 -8.47
C ILE A 160 0.21 1.13 -7.93
N MET A 161 -0.07 2.13 -8.75
CA MET A 161 0.21 3.54 -8.46
C MET A 161 -1.05 4.23 -7.90
N ALA A 162 -1.29 4.06 -6.58
CA ALA A 162 -2.43 4.65 -5.88
C ALA A 162 -2.09 5.87 -5.01
N ALA A 163 -0.81 6.23 -4.93
CA ALA A 163 -0.36 7.43 -4.22
C ALA A 163 -0.85 8.72 -4.91
N ALA A 164 -1.09 9.75 -4.11
CA ALA A 164 -1.31 11.11 -4.58
C ALA A 164 0.02 11.88 -4.57
N VAL A 165 0.81 11.64 -5.59
CA VAL A 165 2.10 12.30 -5.78
C VAL A 165 1.87 13.74 -6.20
N ALA A 166 2.60 14.69 -5.61
CA ALA A 166 2.55 16.08 -6.01
C ALA A 166 3.19 16.29 -7.40
N ASP A 167 2.50 16.97 -8.29
CA ASP A 167 3.02 17.32 -9.63
C ASP A 167 4.04 18.47 -9.60
N TYR A 168 4.04 19.23 -8.51
CA TYR A 168 4.89 20.39 -8.30
C TYR A 168 5.48 20.39 -6.89
N ARG A 169 6.71 20.91 -6.78
CA ARG A 169 7.38 21.17 -5.50
C ARG A 169 7.93 22.60 -5.47
N PRO A 170 8.19 23.18 -4.29
CA PRO A 170 8.92 24.46 -4.22
C PRO A 170 10.27 24.34 -4.92
N ALA A 171 10.58 25.33 -5.79
CA ALA A 171 11.86 25.37 -6.51
C ALA A 171 13.06 25.57 -5.55
N THR A 172 12.81 26.14 -4.38
CA THR A 172 13.80 26.29 -3.31
C THR A 172 13.16 26.02 -1.96
N VAL A 173 13.85 25.24 -1.12
CA VAL A 173 13.44 24.96 0.25
C VAL A 173 14.21 25.89 1.18
N ALA A 174 13.51 26.69 1.98
CA ALA A 174 14.14 27.58 2.94
C ALA A 174 14.77 26.76 4.09
N ALA A 175 16.01 27.08 4.46
CA ALA A 175 16.70 26.43 5.58
C ALA A 175 16.06 26.74 6.94
N ASP A 176 15.46 27.93 7.07
CA ASP A 176 14.76 28.40 8.27
C ASP A 176 13.28 28.65 7.96
N LYS A 177 12.46 28.62 9.02
CA LYS A 177 11.04 28.99 8.91
C LYS A 177 10.89 30.37 8.30
N VAL A 178 10.23 30.47 7.13
CA VAL A 178 9.95 31.73 6.47
C VAL A 178 9.07 32.60 7.39
N LYS A 179 9.58 33.78 7.77
CA LYS A 179 8.86 34.73 8.63
C LYS A 179 7.74 35.43 7.85
N LYS A 180 6.71 35.84 8.55
CA LYS A 180 5.66 36.72 7.99
C LYS A 180 6.26 38.06 7.60
N HIS A 181 5.85 38.55 6.45
CA HIS A 181 6.11 39.89 5.97
C HIS A 181 4.78 40.60 5.74
N ASP A 182 4.79 41.94 5.80
CA ASP A 182 3.63 42.73 5.37
C ASP A 182 3.59 42.67 3.86
N GLY A 183 2.49 42.13 3.29
CA GLY A 183 2.26 42.01 1.87
C GLY A 183 2.05 40.56 1.38
N GLU A 184 1.98 40.42 0.06
CA GLU A 184 1.78 39.12 -0.60
C GLU A 184 3.06 38.28 -0.61
N MET A 185 2.89 36.96 -0.51
CA MET A 185 3.98 36.00 -0.65
C MET A 185 3.70 35.12 -1.87
N SER A 186 4.68 34.99 -2.75
CA SER A 186 4.67 34.06 -3.86
C SER A 186 5.69 32.95 -3.65
N ILE A 187 5.35 31.74 -4.08
CA ILE A 187 6.22 30.59 -4.03
C ILE A 187 6.44 30.10 -5.46
N ALA A 188 7.70 30.13 -5.92
CA ALA A 188 8.06 29.54 -7.19
C ALA A 188 7.99 28.01 -7.09
N LEU A 189 7.31 27.37 -8.03
CA LEU A 189 7.17 25.92 -8.12
C LEU A 189 7.90 25.37 -9.34
N GLU A 190 8.46 24.19 -9.21
CA GLU A 190 9.01 23.38 -10.31
C GLU A 190 8.29 22.04 -10.39
N ARG A 191 8.34 21.39 -11.55
CA ARG A 191 7.73 20.06 -11.74
C ARG A 191 8.51 18.99 -11.00
N THR A 192 7.78 18.04 -10.44
CA THR A 192 8.34 16.80 -9.92
C THR A 192 8.52 15.75 -11.02
N GLU A 193 9.19 14.67 -10.71
CA GLU A 193 9.36 13.54 -11.60
C GLU A 193 8.03 12.80 -11.83
N ASP A 194 7.65 12.59 -13.11
CA ASP A 194 6.45 11.83 -13.45
C ASP A 194 6.75 10.32 -13.43
N ILE A 195 6.48 9.70 -12.27
CA ILE A 195 6.78 8.28 -12.02
C ILE A 195 6.10 7.38 -13.05
N LEU A 196 4.81 7.61 -13.34
CA LEU A 196 4.07 6.80 -14.31
C LEU A 196 4.58 6.98 -15.74
N ALA A 197 5.04 8.18 -16.11
CA ALA A 197 5.64 8.39 -17.42
C ALA A 197 6.96 7.64 -17.56
N TRP A 198 7.79 7.67 -16.50
CA TRP A 198 9.04 6.93 -16.47
C TRP A 198 8.79 5.41 -16.55
N VAL A 199 7.87 4.89 -15.71
CA VAL A 199 7.47 3.48 -15.71
C VAL A 199 6.99 3.04 -17.09
N GLY A 200 6.08 3.80 -17.71
CA GLY A 200 5.54 3.46 -19.02
C GLY A 200 6.57 3.45 -20.15
N ALA A 201 7.61 4.30 -20.04
CA ALA A 201 8.72 4.35 -20.99
C ALA A 201 9.72 3.18 -20.84
N HIS A 202 9.86 2.62 -19.62
CA HIS A 202 10.81 1.56 -19.31
C HIS A 202 10.13 0.19 -19.07
N LYS A 203 8.81 0.13 -19.15
CA LYS A 203 8.00 -1.05 -18.82
C LYS A 203 8.39 -2.27 -19.65
N PRO A 204 8.90 -3.35 -19.03
CA PRO A 204 9.06 -4.62 -19.69
C PRO A 204 7.69 -5.29 -19.92
N GLU A 205 7.58 -6.15 -20.93
CA GLU A 205 6.32 -6.80 -21.32
C GLU A 205 5.65 -7.56 -20.15
N LYS A 206 6.44 -8.16 -19.27
CA LYS A 206 5.96 -8.94 -18.12
C LYS A 206 5.39 -8.09 -16.97
N LEU A 207 5.72 -6.79 -16.89
CA LEU A 207 5.26 -5.93 -15.82
C LEU A 207 3.82 -5.47 -16.06
N PHE A 208 2.95 -5.73 -15.13
CA PHE A 208 1.59 -5.19 -15.13
C PHE A 208 1.54 -3.87 -14.35
N VAL A 209 1.02 -2.82 -14.98
CA VAL A 209 0.94 -1.48 -14.38
C VAL A 209 -0.51 -1.05 -14.23
N CYS A 210 -0.92 -0.79 -12.99
CA CYS A 210 -2.20 -0.22 -12.63
C CYS A 210 -2.02 1.20 -12.11
N GLY A 211 -2.68 2.17 -12.74
CA GLY A 211 -2.74 3.55 -12.27
C GLY A 211 -4.09 3.91 -11.68
N PHE A 212 -4.13 5.06 -11.00
CA PHE A 212 -5.37 5.68 -10.54
C PHE A 212 -5.55 7.03 -11.21
N SER A 213 -6.80 7.38 -11.49
CA SER A 213 -7.18 8.72 -11.93
C SER A 213 -8.33 9.26 -11.09
N MET A 214 -8.39 10.57 -11.02
CA MET A 214 -9.48 11.31 -10.38
C MET A 214 -9.96 12.34 -11.37
N GLU A 215 -11.17 12.13 -11.87
CA GLU A 215 -11.74 12.98 -12.91
C GLU A 215 -13.07 13.55 -12.44
N THR A 216 -13.31 14.79 -12.80
CA THR A 216 -14.58 15.47 -12.51
C THR A 216 -15.47 15.59 -13.75
N ARG A 217 -14.91 15.37 -14.96
CA ARG A 217 -15.60 15.40 -16.26
C ARG A 217 -14.99 14.34 -17.17
N ASP A 218 -15.80 13.79 -18.06
CA ASP A 218 -15.37 12.87 -19.13
C ASP A 218 -14.46 11.75 -18.62
N LEU A 219 -14.87 11.15 -17.46
CA LEU A 219 -14.10 10.20 -16.68
C LEU A 219 -13.51 9.06 -17.51
N ILE A 220 -14.35 8.43 -18.35
CA ILE A 220 -13.92 7.28 -19.17
C ILE A 220 -12.94 7.72 -20.27
N GLU A 221 -13.24 8.81 -20.96
CA GLU A 221 -12.42 9.31 -22.05
C GLU A 221 -11.03 9.75 -21.55
N ASN A 222 -10.99 10.60 -20.53
CA ASN A 222 -9.75 11.11 -19.94
C ASN A 222 -8.90 9.97 -19.35
N SER A 223 -9.54 9.04 -18.64
CA SER A 223 -8.82 7.91 -18.04
C SER A 223 -8.30 6.93 -19.09
N THR A 224 -9.06 6.69 -20.17
CA THR A 224 -8.61 5.87 -21.29
C THR A 224 -7.44 6.53 -22.04
N ALA A 225 -7.49 7.82 -22.24
CA ALA A 225 -6.37 8.57 -22.84
C ALA A 225 -5.11 8.49 -21.96
N LYS A 226 -5.27 8.62 -20.64
CA LYS A 226 -4.18 8.51 -19.67
C LYS A 226 -3.60 7.09 -19.64
N LEU A 227 -4.44 6.04 -19.66
CA LEU A 227 -4.02 4.63 -19.75
C LEU A 227 -3.10 4.40 -20.93
N LYS A 228 -3.51 4.82 -22.14
CA LYS A 228 -2.72 4.70 -23.36
C LYS A 228 -1.44 5.54 -23.32
N LYS A 229 -1.54 6.82 -22.94
CA LYS A 229 -0.40 7.75 -22.90
C LYS A 229 0.71 7.30 -21.95
N LYS A 230 0.34 6.64 -20.83
CA LYS A 230 1.27 6.18 -19.80
C LYS A 230 1.62 4.69 -19.92
N ASN A 231 1.19 4.03 -21.01
CA ASN A 231 1.46 2.61 -21.26
C ASN A 231 1.09 1.71 -20.07
N MET A 232 -0.09 1.95 -19.48
CA MET A 232 -0.63 1.14 -18.37
C MET A 232 -1.49 0.01 -18.91
N ASP A 233 -1.65 -1.06 -18.11
CA ASP A 233 -2.54 -2.18 -18.43
C ASP A 233 -3.93 -1.98 -17.85
N MET A 234 -4.02 -1.27 -16.73
CA MET A 234 -5.25 -0.97 -16.01
C MET A 234 -5.23 0.44 -15.46
N ILE A 235 -6.37 1.10 -15.44
CA ILE A 235 -6.58 2.33 -14.70
C ILE A 235 -7.88 2.24 -13.89
N VAL A 236 -7.81 2.66 -12.64
CA VAL A 236 -8.95 2.76 -11.72
C VAL A 236 -9.36 4.22 -11.63
N ALA A 237 -10.46 4.55 -12.27
CA ALA A 237 -10.97 5.92 -12.35
C ALA A 237 -11.97 6.20 -11.22
N ASN A 238 -11.63 7.14 -10.34
CA ASN A 238 -12.49 7.57 -9.24
C ASN A 238 -13.46 8.65 -9.70
N ASN A 239 -14.76 8.48 -9.40
CA ASN A 239 -15.77 9.49 -9.64
C ASN A 239 -15.98 10.37 -8.40
N LEU A 240 -15.42 11.56 -8.40
CA LEU A 240 -15.52 12.51 -7.28
C LEU A 240 -16.90 13.18 -7.13
N LYS A 241 -17.78 13.06 -8.12
CA LYS A 241 -19.10 13.71 -8.08
C LYS A 241 -20.14 12.92 -7.26
N VAL A 242 -19.84 11.68 -6.92
CA VAL A 242 -20.78 10.82 -6.19
C VAL A 242 -20.58 11.04 -4.69
N PRO A 243 -21.64 11.40 -3.93
CA PRO A 243 -21.57 11.45 -2.48
C PRO A 243 -21.12 10.10 -1.91
N GLY A 244 -20.16 10.11 -0.98
CA GLY A 244 -19.58 8.89 -0.40
C GLY A 244 -18.39 8.32 -1.18
N ALA A 245 -17.98 8.94 -2.30
CA ALA A 245 -16.74 8.64 -2.98
C ALA A 245 -15.68 9.71 -2.68
N GLY A 246 -14.42 9.33 -2.55
CA GLY A 246 -13.33 10.28 -2.36
C GLY A 246 -12.25 9.86 -1.36
N PHE A 247 -11.39 10.81 -0.97
CA PHE A 247 -10.19 10.53 -0.18
C PHE A 247 -10.48 10.13 1.28
N GLY A 248 -11.29 10.91 1.98
CA GLY A 248 -11.48 10.79 3.44
C GLY A 248 -12.42 9.68 3.89
N VAL A 249 -13.29 9.20 3.02
CA VAL A 249 -14.34 8.20 3.30
C VAL A 249 -13.83 6.77 3.13
N ASP A 250 -14.56 5.80 3.69
CA ASP A 250 -14.21 4.37 3.61
C ASP A 250 -14.81 3.66 2.39
N THR A 251 -15.65 4.38 1.65
CA THR A 251 -16.32 3.92 0.42
C THR A 251 -15.73 4.57 -0.82
N ASN A 252 -15.98 3.98 -1.99
CA ASN A 252 -15.62 4.56 -3.27
C ASN A 252 -16.58 4.09 -4.39
N VAL A 253 -16.65 4.91 -5.46
CA VAL A 253 -17.27 4.56 -6.74
C VAL A 253 -16.19 4.66 -7.79
N VAL A 254 -15.87 3.56 -8.44
CA VAL A 254 -14.79 3.51 -9.41
C VAL A 254 -15.21 2.81 -10.69
N THR A 255 -14.55 3.18 -11.78
CA THR A 255 -14.60 2.48 -13.06
C THR A 255 -13.22 1.89 -13.32
N ILE A 256 -13.14 0.58 -13.50
CA ILE A 256 -11.92 -0.13 -13.89
C ILE A 256 -11.88 -0.19 -15.41
N ILE A 257 -10.83 0.31 -16.01
CA ILE A 257 -10.62 0.35 -17.47
C ILE A 257 -9.34 -0.44 -17.77
N THR A 258 -9.47 -1.42 -18.68
CA THR A 258 -8.36 -2.24 -19.19
C THR A 258 -8.39 -2.25 -20.71
N GLY A 259 -7.41 -2.87 -21.37
CA GLY A 259 -7.43 -3.13 -22.80
C GLY A 259 -8.56 -4.10 -23.24
N GLN A 260 -9.14 -4.85 -22.30
CA GLN A 260 -10.21 -5.83 -22.57
C GLN A 260 -11.62 -5.26 -22.38
N GLY A 261 -11.76 -4.13 -21.68
CA GLY A 261 -13.07 -3.53 -21.43
C GLY A 261 -13.14 -2.58 -20.25
N ILE A 262 -14.35 -2.17 -19.95
CA ILE A 262 -14.70 -1.21 -18.91
C ILE A 262 -15.66 -1.89 -17.92
N THR A 263 -15.37 -1.80 -16.64
CA THR A 263 -16.21 -2.31 -15.56
C THR A 263 -16.53 -1.19 -14.57
N GLU A 264 -17.78 -0.82 -14.47
CA GLU A 264 -18.26 0.14 -13.49
C GLU A 264 -18.63 -0.57 -12.20
N LEU A 265 -18.07 -0.12 -11.09
CA LEU A 265 -18.38 -0.66 -9.77
C LEU A 265 -19.30 0.31 -9.01
N PRO A 266 -20.37 -0.19 -8.39
CA PRO A 266 -21.24 0.62 -7.56
C PRO A 266 -20.52 1.13 -6.31
N LEU A 267 -21.16 2.02 -5.55
CA LEU A 267 -20.67 2.46 -4.25
C LEU A 267 -20.44 1.24 -3.35
N GLN A 268 -19.21 1.03 -2.94
CA GLN A 268 -18.81 -0.05 -2.05
C GLN A 268 -17.62 0.34 -1.19
N SER A 269 -17.23 -0.51 -0.23
CA SER A 269 -16.05 -0.26 0.59
C SER A 269 -14.77 -0.26 -0.24
N LYS A 270 -13.74 0.45 0.22
CA LYS A 270 -12.42 0.42 -0.40
C LYS A 270 -11.80 -0.99 -0.41
N ASP A 271 -12.11 -1.80 0.60
CA ASP A 271 -11.71 -3.21 0.62
C ASP A 271 -12.42 -4.02 -0.49
N GLY A 272 -13.70 -3.73 -0.75
CA GLY A 272 -14.43 -4.32 -1.88
C GLY A 272 -13.80 -3.95 -3.23
N VAL A 273 -13.53 -2.66 -3.44
CA VAL A 273 -12.81 -2.18 -4.64
C VAL A 273 -11.44 -2.85 -4.78
N ALA A 274 -10.69 -2.95 -3.69
CA ALA A 274 -9.38 -3.62 -3.67
C ALA A 274 -9.47 -5.10 -4.05
N GLY A 275 -10.54 -5.78 -3.64
CA GLY A 275 -10.85 -7.14 -4.07
C GLY A 275 -10.98 -7.26 -5.59
N HIS A 276 -11.77 -6.39 -6.23
CA HIS A 276 -11.93 -6.37 -7.69
C HIS A 276 -10.62 -6.05 -8.43
N ILE A 277 -9.78 -5.16 -7.88
CA ILE A 277 -8.45 -4.89 -8.44
C ILE A 277 -7.56 -6.14 -8.36
N ALA A 278 -7.57 -6.84 -7.23
CA ALA A 278 -6.81 -8.07 -7.04
C ALA A 278 -7.34 -9.20 -7.95
N ASP A 279 -8.66 -9.29 -8.19
CA ASP A 279 -9.26 -10.22 -9.15
C ASP A 279 -8.78 -9.94 -10.59
N ALA A 280 -8.76 -8.67 -11.00
CA ALA A 280 -8.26 -8.28 -12.31
C ALA A 280 -6.77 -8.62 -12.50
N ILE A 281 -5.96 -8.52 -11.45
CA ILE A 281 -4.54 -8.88 -11.46
C ILE A 281 -4.35 -10.40 -11.55
N ALA A 282 -5.15 -11.20 -10.83
CA ALA A 282 -5.05 -12.65 -10.85
C ALA A 282 -5.49 -13.27 -12.19
N ASN A 283 -6.32 -12.57 -12.96
CA ASN A 283 -6.85 -13.01 -14.26
C ASN A 283 -6.09 -12.39 -15.47
N LYS A 284 -4.94 -11.77 -15.26
CA LYS A 284 -4.13 -11.15 -16.31
C LYS A 284 -3.46 -12.16 -17.23
#